data_4b858681809967902ecc44d7d2e2b481
#
_entry.id   4b858681809967902ecc44d7d2e2b481
#
_cell.length_a   1.000
_cell.length_b   1.000
_cell.length_c   1.000
_cell.angle_alpha   90.00
_cell.angle_beta   90.00
_cell.angle_gamma   90.00
#
_symmetry.space_group_name_H-M   'P 1'
#
loop_
_entity.id
_entity.type
_entity.pdbx_description
1 polymer ?
#
loop_
_entity_poly.entity_id
_entity_poly.type
_entity_poly.pdbx_seq_one_letter_code
_entity_poly.pdbx_strand_id
1 'polypeptide(L)'
;MDVDAQIECLNRALELQLRSVLEYALVSGSVIGLEYQAHAEKMGQHAAAELEDAIRLVEKITALGGEPTTELAKLSFTGDPAAALDGLIEHEGETLEALQAAIEPTGREAASEAVEHRLEHMIMRKQEQVDYLLRAQRGS
;
A
#
# COMPACT_ATOMS: atom_id res chain seq x y z
N MET A 1 2.48 3.46 24.51
CA MET A 1 2.58 2.67 23.25
C MET A 1 3.35 1.38 23.53
N ASP A 2 2.83 0.26 23.01
CA ASP A 2 3.58 -0.99 22.99
C ASP A 2 4.49 -0.97 21.76
N VAL A 3 5.77 -0.69 21.95
CA VAL A 3 6.74 -0.49 20.87
C VAL A 3 6.90 -1.76 20.03
N ASP A 4 7.00 -2.92 20.68
CA ASP A 4 7.19 -4.18 19.95
C ASP A 4 5.97 -4.53 19.09
N ALA A 5 4.77 -4.33 19.62
CA ALA A 5 3.53 -4.53 18.86
C ALA A 5 3.44 -3.54 17.71
N GLN A 6 3.85 -2.29 17.91
CA GLN A 6 3.85 -1.27 16.88
C GLN A 6 4.79 -1.64 15.73
N ILE A 7 6.01 -2.07 16.06
CA ILE A 7 7.00 -2.50 15.06
C ILE A 7 6.48 -3.70 14.26
N GLU A 8 5.88 -4.68 14.92
CA GLU A 8 5.32 -5.85 14.27
C GLU A 8 4.22 -5.48 13.27
N CYS A 9 3.29 -4.61 13.70
CA CYS A 9 2.20 -4.16 12.83
C CYS A 9 2.72 -3.31 11.65
N LEU A 10 3.70 -2.44 11.89
CA LEU A 10 4.30 -1.64 10.81
C LEU A 10 5.03 -2.52 9.81
N ASN A 11 5.71 -3.57 10.26
CA ASN A 11 6.38 -4.51 9.37
C ASN A 11 5.37 -5.31 8.54
N ARG A 12 4.25 -5.69 9.12
CA ARG A 12 3.19 -6.37 8.36
C ARG A 12 2.65 -5.45 7.26
N ALA A 13 2.40 -4.18 7.61
CA ALA A 13 1.96 -3.19 6.64
C ALA A 13 3.02 -2.98 5.53
N LEU A 14 4.30 -2.95 5.90
CA LEU A 14 5.41 -2.79 4.95
C LEU A 14 5.46 -3.94 3.94
N GLU A 15 5.32 -5.18 4.40
CA GLU A 15 5.27 -6.35 3.52
C GLU A 15 4.23 -6.20 2.43
N LEU A 16 3.02 -5.78 2.83
CA LEU A 16 1.89 -5.61 1.92
C LEU A 16 2.08 -4.38 1.04
N GLN A 17 2.65 -3.30 1.58
CA GLN A 17 2.92 -2.07 0.85
C GLN A 17 3.93 -2.30 -0.27
N LEU A 18 4.98 -3.08 -0.01
CA LEU A 18 5.97 -3.44 -1.03
C LEU A 18 5.35 -4.27 -2.15
N ARG A 19 4.43 -5.16 -1.82
CA ARG A 19 3.66 -5.90 -2.81
C ARG A 19 2.89 -4.95 -3.72
N SER A 20 2.23 -3.94 -3.13
CA SER A 20 1.49 -2.94 -3.90
C SER A 20 2.39 -2.21 -4.90
N VAL A 21 3.59 -1.78 -4.47
CA VAL A 21 4.56 -1.13 -5.36
C VAL A 21 4.81 -1.98 -6.60
N LEU A 22 5.12 -3.26 -6.37
CA LEU A 22 5.48 -4.17 -7.47
C LEU A 22 4.28 -4.50 -8.36
N GLU A 23 3.11 -4.72 -7.79
CA GLU A 23 1.92 -5.04 -8.58
C GLU A 23 1.46 -3.86 -9.43
N TYR A 24 1.48 -2.65 -8.91
CA TYR A 24 1.18 -1.47 -9.72
C TYR A 24 2.21 -1.28 -10.83
N ALA A 25 3.49 -1.52 -10.55
CA ALA A 25 4.54 -1.41 -11.56
C ALA A 25 4.35 -2.43 -12.68
N LEU A 26 4.03 -3.68 -12.33
CA LEU A 26 3.78 -4.74 -13.28
C LEU A 26 2.58 -4.43 -14.17
N VAL A 27 1.47 -3.97 -13.58
CA VAL A 27 0.27 -3.61 -14.33
C VAL A 27 0.55 -2.41 -15.24
N SER A 28 1.22 -1.37 -14.73
CA SER A 28 1.56 -0.19 -15.51
C SER A 28 2.34 -0.52 -16.77
N GLY A 29 3.35 -1.41 -16.66
CA GLY A 29 4.22 -1.74 -17.79
C GLY A 29 3.68 -2.80 -18.72
N SER A 30 2.65 -3.55 -18.34
CA SER A 30 2.16 -4.70 -19.09
C SER A 30 0.85 -4.45 -19.84
N VAL A 31 0.16 -3.35 -19.56
CA VAL A 31 -1.13 -3.05 -20.20
C VAL A 31 -0.94 -2.75 -21.68
N ILE A 32 -1.68 -3.46 -22.52
CA ILE A 32 -1.64 -3.33 -23.97
C ILE A 32 -3.01 -2.85 -24.46
N GLY A 33 -3.00 -1.97 -25.45
CA GLY A 33 -4.22 -1.44 -26.04
C GLY A 33 -4.36 0.05 -25.78
N LEU A 34 -4.82 0.77 -26.78
CA LEU A 34 -4.93 2.22 -26.73
C LEU A 34 -5.87 2.67 -25.60
N GLU A 35 -6.99 1.97 -25.41
CA GLU A 35 -7.99 2.29 -24.40
C GLU A 35 -7.49 2.15 -22.96
N TYR A 36 -6.37 1.42 -22.77
CA TYR A 36 -5.83 1.20 -21.42
C TYR A 36 -4.66 2.12 -21.07
N GLN A 37 -4.15 2.94 -22.02
CA GLN A 37 -2.94 3.72 -21.78
C GLN A 37 -3.09 4.75 -20.66
N ALA A 38 -4.26 5.36 -20.52
CA ALA A 38 -4.52 6.29 -19.42
C ALA A 38 -4.47 5.58 -18.06
N HIS A 39 -4.95 4.33 -18.01
CA HIS A 39 -4.89 3.52 -16.79
C HIS A 39 -3.46 3.08 -16.50
N ALA A 40 -2.67 2.75 -17.53
CA ALA A 40 -1.26 2.40 -17.37
C ALA A 40 -0.48 3.54 -16.70
N GLU A 41 -0.69 4.77 -17.17
CA GLU A 41 -0.06 5.96 -16.59
C GLU A 41 -0.48 6.15 -15.14
N LYS A 42 -1.77 5.99 -14.84
CA LYS A 42 -2.29 6.12 -13.48
C LYS A 42 -1.69 5.05 -12.54
N MET A 43 -1.54 3.81 -13.04
CA MET A 43 -0.92 2.74 -12.25
C MET A 43 0.55 3.06 -11.96
N GLY A 44 1.27 3.67 -12.90
CA GLY A 44 2.63 4.12 -12.68
C GLY A 44 2.72 5.21 -11.60
N GLN A 45 1.77 6.14 -11.58
CA GLN A 45 1.67 7.16 -10.54
C GLN A 45 1.37 6.51 -9.18
N HIS A 46 0.48 5.51 -9.15
CA HIS A 46 0.19 4.75 -7.92
C HIS A 46 1.44 4.02 -7.42
N ALA A 47 2.20 3.38 -8.31
CA ALA A 47 3.44 2.70 -7.93
C ALA A 47 4.41 3.65 -7.26
N ALA A 48 4.60 4.85 -7.81
CA ALA A 48 5.50 5.86 -7.24
C ALA A 48 5.02 6.32 -5.86
N ALA A 49 3.72 6.54 -5.70
CA ALA A 49 3.14 6.95 -4.42
C ALA A 49 3.26 5.84 -3.37
N GLU A 50 3.07 4.59 -3.78
CA GLU A 50 3.21 3.43 -2.90
C GLU A 50 4.66 3.27 -2.42
N LEU A 51 5.62 3.52 -3.30
CA LEU A 51 7.05 3.47 -2.93
C LEU A 51 7.36 4.53 -1.88
N GLU A 52 6.86 5.75 -2.05
CA GLU A 52 7.04 6.82 -1.07
C GLU A 52 6.50 6.42 0.30
N ASP A 53 5.31 5.82 0.35
CA ASP A 53 4.72 5.35 1.60
C ASP A 53 5.52 4.19 2.21
N ALA A 54 6.06 3.30 1.39
CA ALA A 54 6.93 2.23 1.89
C ALA A 54 8.16 2.81 2.59
N ILE A 55 8.78 3.84 1.99
CA ILE A 55 9.92 4.53 2.60
C ILE A 55 9.52 5.14 3.96
N ARG A 56 8.34 5.76 4.03
CA ARG A 56 7.84 6.34 5.28
C ARG A 56 7.61 5.27 6.36
N LEU A 57 7.13 4.09 5.99
CA LEU A 57 7.00 2.98 6.95
C LEU A 57 8.38 2.54 7.47
N VAL A 58 9.35 2.41 6.58
CA VAL A 58 10.74 2.07 6.96
C VAL A 58 11.29 3.10 7.95
N GLU A 59 11.08 4.39 7.66
CA GLU A 59 11.54 5.46 8.54
C GLU A 59 10.94 5.34 9.95
N LYS A 60 9.64 5.03 10.04
CA LYS A 60 8.95 4.90 11.34
C LYS A 60 9.43 3.66 12.10
N ILE A 61 9.62 2.54 11.43
CA ILE A 61 10.15 1.33 12.05
C ILE A 61 11.56 1.59 12.63
N THR A 62 12.40 2.25 11.84
CA THR A 62 13.76 2.60 12.25
C THR A 62 13.75 3.56 13.43
N ALA A 63 12.88 4.57 13.39
CA ALA A 63 12.75 5.56 14.48
C ALA A 63 12.35 4.91 15.81
N LEU A 64 11.57 3.81 15.75
CA LEU A 64 11.16 3.06 16.93
C LEU A 64 12.21 2.05 17.41
N GLY A 65 13.34 1.94 16.71
CA GLY A 65 14.41 1.01 17.07
C GLY A 65 14.23 -0.39 16.50
N GLY A 66 13.30 -0.56 15.55
CA GLY A 66 13.06 -1.85 14.91
C GLY A 66 13.85 -2.03 13.63
N GLU A 67 13.83 -3.25 13.10
CA GLU A 67 14.40 -3.56 11.80
C GLU A 67 13.28 -3.72 10.76
N PRO A 68 13.36 -2.99 9.64
CA PRO A 68 12.39 -3.18 8.55
C PRO A 68 12.49 -4.59 7.98
N THR A 69 11.35 -5.20 7.74
CA THR A 69 11.30 -6.52 7.10
C THR A 69 11.78 -6.46 5.66
N THR A 70 12.41 -7.53 5.21
CA THR A 70 12.75 -7.75 3.80
C THR A 70 11.81 -8.77 3.17
N GLU A 71 10.85 -9.29 3.94
CA GLU A 71 9.85 -10.21 3.43
C GLU A 71 8.87 -9.48 2.53
N LEU A 72 8.38 -10.20 1.52
CA LEU A 72 7.43 -9.67 0.56
C LEU A 72 6.17 -10.54 0.60
N ALA A 73 5.00 -9.91 0.72
CA ALA A 73 3.75 -10.63 0.62
C ALA A 73 3.64 -11.26 -0.77
N LYS A 74 2.93 -12.38 -0.88
CA LYS A 74 2.85 -13.13 -2.13
C LYS A 74 2.28 -12.27 -3.25
N LEU A 75 3.07 -12.13 -4.33
CA LEU A 75 2.64 -11.42 -5.53
C LEU A 75 1.67 -12.27 -6.31
N SER A 76 0.70 -11.62 -6.95
CA SER A 76 -0.08 -12.23 -8.00
C SER A 76 -0.13 -11.25 -9.17
N PHE A 77 0.05 -11.79 -10.36
CA PHE A 77 0.05 -10.98 -11.59
C PHE A 77 -0.59 -11.78 -12.70
N THR A 78 -1.39 -11.10 -13.50
CA THR A 78 -1.99 -11.65 -14.69
C THR A 78 -1.95 -10.59 -15.80
N GLY A 79 -1.79 -11.03 -17.05
CA GLY A 79 -1.83 -10.13 -18.20
C GLY A 79 -3.24 -9.71 -18.62
N ASP A 80 -4.27 -10.31 -18.00
CA ASP A 80 -5.65 -9.92 -18.28
C ASP A 80 -6.00 -8.66 -17.48
N PRO A 81 -6.32 -7.52 -18.12
CA PRO A 81 -6.56 -6.26 -17.40
C PRO A 81 -7.68 -6.34 -16.36
N ALA A 82 -8.78 -7.00 -16.67
CA ALA A 82 -9.91 -7.10 -15.72
C ALA A 82 -9.53 -7.89 -14.47
N ALA A 83 -8.86 -9.03 -14.66
CA ALA A 83 -8.41 -9.85 -13.54
C ALA A 83 -7.31 -9.15 -12.73
N ALA A 84 -6.42 -8.42 -13.39
CA ALA A 84 -5.38 -7.64 -12.72
C ALA A 84 -6.00 -6.56 -11.83
N LEU A 85 -7.04 -5.89 -12.32
CA LEU A 85 -7.76 -4.86 -11.56
C LEU A 85 -8.42 -5.46 -10.31
N ASP A 86 -9.10 -6.59 -10.47
CA ASP A 86 -9.74 -7.30 -9.35
C ASP A 86 -8.70 -7.68 -8.28
N GLY A 87 -7.54 -8.17 -8.71
CA GLY A 87 -6.45 -8.53 -7.82
C GLY A 87 -5.90 -7.33 -7.04
N LEU A 88 -5.74 -6.19 -7.71
CA LEU A 88 -5.29 -4.96 -7.07
C LEU A 88 -6.29 -4.50 -6.00
N ILE A 89 -7.58 -4.52 -6.31
CA ILE A 89 -8.61 -4.12 -5.36
C ILE A 89 -8.57 -5.00 -4.11
N GLU A 90 -8.47 -6.31 -4.28
CA GLU A 90 -8.38 -7.25 -3.17
C GLU A 90 -7.15 -7.00 -2.31
N HIS A 91 -5.98 -6.89 -2.94
CA HIS A 91 -4.71 -6.69 -2.24
C HIS A 91 -4.64 -5.35 -1.53
N GLU A 92 -5.18 -4.30 -2.13
CA GLU A 92 -5.24 -2.98 -1.49
C GLU A 92 -6.15 -3.00 -0.26
N GLY A 93 -7.22 -3.79 -0.29
CA GLY A 93 -8.07 -4.00 0.88
C GLY A 93 -7.31 -4.62 2.03
N GLU A 94 -6.47 -5.62 1.76
CA GLU A 94 -5.61 -6.25 2.76
C GLU A 94 -4.62 -5.24 3.35
N THR A 95 -4.02 -4.42 2.50
CA THR A 95 -3.06 -3.40 2.93
C THR A 95 -3.72 -2.35 3.81
N LEU A 96 -4.93 -1.91 3.44
CA LEU A 96 -5.71 -0.98 4.26
C LEU A 96 -5.99 -1.55 5.65
N GLU A 97 -6.38 -2.81 5.73
CA GLU A 97 -6.61 -3.48 7.01
C GLU A 97 -5.34 -3.50 7.88
N ALA A 98 -4.19 -3.79 7.25
CA ALA A 98 -2.91 -3.81 7.97
C ALA A 98 -2.50 -2.42 8.47
N LEU A 99 -2.73 -1.38 7.67
CA LEU A 99 -2.46 0.00 8.08
C LEU A 99 -3.37 0.41 9.24
N GLN A 100 -4.64 0.05 9.20
CA GLN A 100 -5.58 0.31 10.27
C GLN A 100 -5.20 -0.43 11.55
N ALA A 101 -4.78 -1.70 11.44
CA ALA A 101 -4.32 -2.49 12.57
C ALA A 101 -3.09 -1.87 13.23
N ALA A 102 -2.22 -1.23 12.45
CA ALA A 102 -1.00 -0.59 12.96
C ALA A 102 -1.30 0.67 13.79
N ILE A 103 -2.50 1.23 13.70
CA ILE A 103 -2.91 2.37 14.53
C ILE A 103 -3.22 1.94 15.96
N GLU A 104 -3.77 0.73 16.14
CA GLU A 104 -4.21 0.26 17.45
C GLU A 104 -3.14 0.32 18.56
N PRO A 105 -1.87 -0.04 18.33
CA PRO A 105 -0.86 0.03 19.38
C PRO A 105 -0.39 1.44 19.73
N THR A 106 -0.82 2.48 18.98
CA THR A 106 -0.36 3.86 19.22
C THR A 106 -0.92 4.41 20.52
N GLY A 107 -0.14 5.28 21.14
CA GLY A 107 -0.54 5.99 22.36
C GLY A 107 -0.62 7.48 22.10
N ARG A 108 -0.50 8.28 23.16
CA ARG A 108 -0.61 9.74 23.07
C ARG A 108 0.72 10.48 23.12
N GLU A 109 1.84 9.78 23.32
CA GLU A 109 3.17 10.37 23.24
C GLU A 109 3.42 10.93 21.83
N ALA A 110 4.28 11.93 21.75
CA ALA A 110 4.57 12.61 20.47
C ALA A 110 5.02 11.62 19.37
N ALA A 111 5.87 10.65 19.71
CA ALA A 111 6.34 9.65 18.77
C ALA A 111 5.19 8.79 18.26
N SER A 112 4.25 8.44 19.12
CA SER A 112 3.08 7.63 18.79
C SER A 112 2.10 8.39 17.91
N GLU A 113 1.82 9.65 18.26
CA GLU A 113 0.94 10.49 17.44
C GLU A 113 1.52 10.71 16.03
N ALA A 114 2.83 10.85 15.93
CA ALA A 114 3.49 10.99 14.62
C ALA A 114 3.27 9.75 13.75
N VAL A 115 3.33 8.55 14.36
CA VAL A 115 3.04 7.29 13.65
C VAL A 115 1.57 7.26 13.22
N GLU A 116 0.66 7.55 14.13
CA GLU A 116 -0.77 7.53 13.87
C GLU A 116 -1.15 8.47 12.72
N HIS A 117 -0.67 9.71 12.76
CA HIS A 117 -0.93 10.67 11.68
C HIS A 117 -0.40 10.21 10.34
N ARG A 118 0.80 9.62 10.33
CA ARG A 118 1.38 9.10 9.09
C ARG A 118 0.53 7.97 8.52
N LEU A 119 0.07 7.05 9.38
CA LEU A 119 -0.78 5.94 8.97
C LEU A 119 -2.14 6.43 8.47
N GLU A 120 -2.74 7.39 9.14
CA GLU A 120 -4.02 7.97 8.69
C GLU A 120 -3.91 8.62 7.32
N HIS A 121 -2.80 9.32 7.08
CA HIS A 121 -2.53 9.94 5.78
C HIS A 121 -2.39 8.88 4.68
N MET A 122 -1.66 7.81 4.97
CA MET A 122 -1.51 6.69 4.02
C MET A 122 -2.84 6.01 3.72
N ILE A 123 -3.66 5.79 4.75
CA ILE A 123 -4.99 5.17 4.60
C ILE A 123 -5.87 6.03 3.70
N MET A 124 -5.91 7.34 3.93
CA MET A 124 -6.71 8.27 3.13
C MET A 124 -6.28 8.23 1.66
N ARG A 125 -4.98 8.34 1.41
CA ARG A 125 -4.45 8.33 0.05
C ARG A 125 -4.71 6.99 -0.65
N LYS A 126 -4.50 5.89 0.05
CA LYS A 126 -4.74 4.55 -0.50
C LYS A 126 -6.22 4.31 -0.78
N GLN A 127 -7.10 4.80 0.09
CA GLN A 127 -8.54 4.69 -0.16
C GLN A 127 -8.93 5.43 -1.44
N GLU A 128 -8.32 6.58 -1.72
CA GLU A 128 -8.55 7.30 -2.97
C GLU A 128 -8.11 6.49 -4.19
N GLN A 129 -7.00 5.74 -4.07
CA GLN A 129 -6.57 4.82 -5.13
C GLN A 129 -7.56 3.68 -5.33
N VAL A 130 -8.06 3.10 -4.24
CA VAL A 130 -9.08 2.05 -4.31
C VAL A 130 -10.36 2.59 -4.97
N ASP A 131 -10.76 3.80 -4.62
CA ASP A 131 -11.93 4.44 -5.22
C ASP A 131 -11.75 4.59 -6.75
N TYR A 132 -10.55 4.95 -7.19
CA TYR A 132 -10.23 4.99 -8.62
C TYR A 132 -10.37 3.61 -9.27
N LEU A 133 -9.79 2.58 -8.65
CA LEU A 133 -9.86 1.22 -9.16
C LEU A 133 -11.29 0.71 -9.27
N LEU A 134 -12.11 1.00 -8.26
CA LEU A 134 -13.52 0.62 -8.26
C LEU A 134 -14.31 1.31 -9.37
N ARG A 135 -14.04 2.59 -9.62
CA ARG A 135 -14.66 3.30 -10.74
C ARG A 135 -14.24 2.72 -12.09
N ALA A 136 -12.98 2.38 -12.23
CA ALA A 136 -12.46 1.75 -13.45
C ALA A 136 -13.13 0.39 -13.67
N GLN A 137 -13.32 -0.39 -12.61
CA GLN A 137 -13.98 -1.69 -12.65
C GLN A 137 -15.43 -1.57 -13.11
N ARG A 138 -16.17 -0.57 -12.59
CA ARG A 138 -17.57 -0.35 -12.94
C ARG A 138 -17.74 0.17 -14.37
N GLY A 139 -16.74 0.83 -14.90
CA GLY A 139 -16.77 1.37 -16.25
C GLY A 139 -16.46 0.36 -17.34
N SER A 140 -16.10 -0.88 -16.98
CA SER A 140 -15.74 -1.91 -17.95
C SER A 140 -16.85 -3.00 -18.18
#